data_39fd50b44edb174c1c3b05722049b509
#
_entry.id   39fd50b44edb174c1c3b05722049b509
#
_cell.length_a   1.000
_cell.length_b   1.000
_cell.length_c   1.000
_cell.angle_alpha   90.00
_cell.angle_beta   90.00
_cell.angle_gamma   90.00
#
_symmetry.space_group_name_H-M   'P 1'
#
loop_
_entity.id
_entity.type
_entity.pdbx_description
1 polymer ?
#
loop_
_entity_poly.entity_id
_entity_poly.type
_entity_poly.pdbx_seq_one_letter_code
_entity_poly.pdbx_strand_id
1 'polypeptide(L)'
;MSLATAQAMGQDDDNFYKDKTITLTVGITPGGGYDQYGRLLARHLFRHIVGAPTIIVRNLPGAGSLTSVLTLAKIAPTDGTQIGTFNAGLLNDSMTEGDQTRVKFSQFSWIGSMTRDLRVCVASKASSIKTWDDLASGKDAVFGAAGANSNSANGIATLRNLFNLDHLKIITGYPGITETNLAVERNEVDGTCASWIAIPDGWVRDNKVNVLVRLSPNTLLEIPSSARYIGDIADTPAKKDIVDALISSSELARPFIVSDKVPPSRVAMLRKAFTETMADAEFLADAAKSRLLIDPVDGGAAQKIVEKLYAMPPETAEKVRAILKN
;
A
#
# COMPACT_ATOMS: atom_id res chain seq x y z
N MET A 1 -34.69 31.40 -17.16
CA MET A 1 -35.14 30.27 -16.28
C MET A 1 -34.07 29.20 -16.22
N SER A 2 -32.89 29.44 -15.61
CA SER A 2 -31.81 28.45 -15.61
C SER A 2 -30.98 28.41 -14.29
N LEU A 3 -31.43 29.03 -13.21
CA LEU A 3 -30.72 29.07 -11.93
C LEU A 3 -31.34 28.13 -10.84
N ALA A 4 -32.54 27.61 -11.07
CA ALA A 4 -33.23 26.75 -10.10
C ALA A 4 -32.80 25.28 -10.13
N THR A 5 -32.24 24.77 -11.23
CA THR A 5 -31.85 23.38 -11.39
C THR A 5 -30.49 23.04 -10.74
N ALA A 6 -29.59 23.99 -10.61
CA ALA A 6 -28.29 23.75 -9.95
C ALA A 6 -28.38 23.67 -8.42
N GLN A 7 -29.32 24.41 -7.80
CA GLN A 7 -29.53 24.36 -6.35
C GLN A 7 -30.29 23.11 -5.89
N ALA A 8 -31.18 22.56 -6.73
CA ALA A 8 -31.90 21.33 -6.38
C ALA A 8 -31.00 20.08 -6.38
N MET A 9 -30.00 20.02 -7.26
CA MET A 9 -29.05 18.90 -7.27
C MET A 9 -28.10 18.88 -6.06
N GLY A 10 -27.78 20.03 -5.47
CA GLY A 10 -26.94 20.10 -4.26
C GLY A 10 -27.67 19.66 -2.99
N GLN A 11 -28.94 19.96 -2.87
CA GLN A 11 -29.72 19.67 -1.66
C GLN A 11 -30.14 18.20 -1.53
N ASP A 12 -30.30 17.48 -2.64
CA ASP A 12 -30.60 16.03 -2.65
C ASP A 12 -29.35 15.22 -2.28
N ASP A 13 -28.15 15.68 -2.65
CA ASP A 13 -26.91 14.98 -2.32
C ASP A 13 -26.53 15.19 -0.84
N ASP A 14 -26.78 16.37 -0.25
CA ASP A 14 -26.48 16.65 1.16
C ASP A 14 -27.27 15.74 2.13
N ASN A 15 -28.44 15.27 1.74
CA ASN A 15 -29.26 14.35 2.54
C ASN A 15 -29.21 12.88 2.08
N PHE A 16 -28.43 12.58 1.05
CA PHE A 16 -28.45 11.25 0.43
C PHE A 16 -28.17 10.11 1.42
N TYR A 17 -27.23 10.28 2.34
CA TYR A 17 -26.83 9.23 3.27
C TYR A 17 -27.74 9.08 4.50
N LYS A 18 -28.70 9.99 4.69
CA LYS A 18 -29.66 9.88 5.79
C LYS A 18 -30.46 8.57 5.66
N ASP A 19 -30.55 7.83 6.73
CA ASP A 19 -31.24 6.52 6.82
C ASP A 19 -30.71 5.46 5.82
N LYS A 20 -29.51 5.66 5.27
CA LYS A 20 -28.86 4.69 4.40
C LYS A 20 -27.92 3.77 5.16
N THR A 21 -27.64 2.63 4.56
CA THR A 21 -26.58 1.73 5.00
C THR A 21 -25.45 1.71 3.95
N ILE A 22 -24.25 2.04 4.39
CA ILE A 22 -23.03 1.85 3.60
C ILE A 22 -22.48 0.45 3.89
N THR A 23 -22.20 -0.32 2.86
CA THR A 23 -21.47 -1.59 2.97
C THR A 23 -20.00 -1.34 2.67
N LEU A 24 -19.13 -1.59 3.66
CA LEU A 24 -17.68 -1.61 3.48
C LEU A 24 -17.25 -3.06 3.24
N THR A 25 -16.91 -3.37 1.98
CA THR A 25 -16.47 -4.70 1.58
C THR A 25 -14.97 -4.83 1.75
N VAL A 26 -14.55 -5.84 2.53
CA VAL A 26 -13.15 -6.18 2.77
C VAL A 26 -12.78 -7.41 1.94
N GLY A 27 -11.80 -7.26 1.04
CA GLY A 27 -11.41 -8.29 0.06
C GLY A 27 -10.62 -9.47 0.62
N ILE A 28 -10.51 -9.60 1.95
CA ILE A 28 -9.80 -10.70 2.62
C ILE A 28 -10.64 -11.31 3.74
N THR A 29 -10.17 -12.42 4.29
CA THR A 29 -10.79 -13.11 5.44
C THR A 29 -10.86 -12.24 6.69
N PRO A 30 -11.86 -12.43 7.56
CA PRO A 30 -11.95 -11.75 8.85
C PRO A 30 -10.69 -11.92 9.72
N GLY A 31 -10.37 -10.89 10.51
CA GLY A 31 -9.28 -10.89 11.49
C GLY A 31 -7.90 -10.49 10.93
N GLY A 32 -7.72 -10.47 9.61
CA GLY A 32 -6.49 -9.98 8.99
C GLY A 32 -6.35 -8.45 9.04
N GLY A 33 -5.16 -7.93 8.71
CA GLY A 33 -4.87 -6.50 8.80
C GLY A 33 -5.87 -5.62 8.05
N TYR A 34 -6.23 -5.94 6.80
CA TYR A 34 -7.24 -5.17 6.06
C TYR A 34 -8.61 -5.17 6.72
N ASP A 35 -9.01 -6.28 7.37
CA ASP A 35 -10.27 -6.38 8.09
C ASP A 35 -10.26 -5.50 9.35
N GLN A 36 -9.14 -5.49 10.09
CA GLN A 36 -8.97 -4.63 11.27
C GLN A 36 -9.06 -3.15 10.91
N TYR A 37 -8.35 -2.71 9.85
CA TYR A 37 -8.43 -1.33 9.36
C TYR A 37 -9.83 -0.98 8.83
N GLY A 38 -10.48 -1.89 8.09
CA GLY A 38 -11.84 -1.69 7.59
C GLY A 38 -12.84 -1.52 8.72
N ARG A 39 -12.76 -2.34 9.77
CA ARG A 39 -13.64 -2.24 10.95
C ARG A 39 -13.34 -1.00 11.78
N LEU A 40 -12.08 -0.62 11.91
CA LEU A 40 -11.70 0.62 12.56
C LEU A 40 -12.33 1.83 11.84
N LEU A 41 -12.16 1.91 10.51
CA LEU A 41 -12.77 2.98 9.73
C LEU A 41 -14.30 3.01 9.88
N ALA A 42 -14.96 1.86 9.78
CA ALA A 42 -16.42 1.77 9.87
C ALA A 42 -17.00 2.28 11.19
N ARG A 43 -16.27 2.08 12.31
CA ARG A 43 -16.70 2.57 13.64
C ARG A 43 -16.66 4.08 13.79
N HIS A 44 -15.95 4.80 12.93
CA HIS A 44 -15.73 6.23 13.10
C HIS A 44 -16.21 7.07 11.89
N LEU A 45 -16.10 6.54 10.66
CA LEU A 45 -16.38 7.27 9.42
C LEU A 45 -17.79 7.86 9.36
N PHE A 46 -18.79 7.15 9.89
CA PHE A 46 -20.21 7.57 9.83
C PHE A 46 -20.45 8.95 10.47
N ARG A 47 -19.68 9.32 11.48
CA ARG A 47 -19.81 10.60 12.20
C ARG A 47 -19.45 11.80 11.32
N HIS A 48 -18.65 11.59 10.32
CA HIS A 48 -18.15 12.61 9.40
C HIS A 48 -18.92 12.63 8.06
N ILE A 49 -19.91 11.74 7.88
CA ILE A 49 -20.79 11.73 6.71
C ILE A 49 -22.10 12.42 7.08
N VAL A 50 -22.50 13.44 6.31
CA VAL A 50 -23.80 14.09 6.50
C VAL A 50 -24.92 13.06 6.38
N GLY A 51 -25.83 13.03 7.34
CA GLY A 51 -26.87 12.02 7.44
C GLY A 51 -26.50 10.82 8.31
N ALA A 52 -25.26 10.71 8.78
CA ALA A 52 -24.78 9.69 9.73
C ALA A 52 -25.26 8.25 9.38
N PRO A 53 -24.92 7.72 8.20
CA PRO A 53 -25.40 6.40 7.76
C PRO A 53 -24.91 5.27 8.67
N THR A 54 -25.63 4.16 8.69
CA THR A 54 -25.11 2.93 9.26
C THR A 54 -24.01 2.38 8.37
N ILE A 55 -22.85 1.99 8.94
CA ILE A 55 -21.78 1.32 8.17
C ILE A 55 -21.65 -0.12 8.64
N ILE A 56 -21.84 -1.06 7.70
CA ILE A 56 -21.62 -2.49 7.94
C ILE A 56 -20.39 -2.98 7.22
N VAL A 57 -19.62 -3.86 7.85
CA VAL A 57 -18.43 -4.47 7.25
C VAL A 57 -18.75 -5.88 6.79
N ARG A 58 -18.43 -6.17 5.53
CA ARG A 58 -18.63 -7.48 4.90
C ARG A 58 -17.31 -7.98 4.31
N ASN A 59 -16.89 -9.18 4.68
CA ASN A 59 -15.73 -9.82 4.07
C ASN A 59 -16.14 -10.59 2.80
N LEU A 60 -15.41 -10.37 1.71
CA LEU A 60 -15.57 -11.06 0.44
C LEU A 60 -14.18 -11.47 -0.08
N PRO A 61 -13.56 -12.51 0.53
CA PRO A 61 -12.25 -12.98 0.11
C PRO A 61 -12.30 -13.71 -1.24
N GLY A 62 -11.16 -13.83 -1.88
CA GLY A 62 -10.97 -14.62 -3.10
C GLY A 62 -9.93 -14.01 -4.02
N ALA A 63 -9.07 -14.85 -4.59
CA ALA A 63 -8.01 -14.48 -5.54
C ALA A 63 -7.23 -13.21 -5.12
N GLY A 64 -6.71 -13.18 -3.89
CA GLY A 64 -5.94 -12.02 -3.40
C GLY A 64 -6.71 -10.70 -3.32
N SER A 65 -8.03 -10.72 -3.11
CA SER A 65 -9.00 -9.61 -3.16
C SER A 65 -9.60 -9.32 -4.55
N LEU A 66 -9.17 -9.99 -5.62
CA LEU A 66 -9.68 -9.72 -6.97
C LEU A 66 -11.20 -9.89 -7.05
N THR A 67 -11.75 -10.91 -6.37
CA THR A 67 -13.21 -11.16 -6.32
C THR A 67 -13.98 -9.95 -5.78
N SER A 68 -13.54 -9.34 -4.68
CA SER A 68 -14.21 -8.17 -4.10
C SER A 68 -14.12 -6.94 -4.99
N VAL A 69 -12.96 -6.71 -5.61
CA VAL A 69 -12.76 -5.58 -6.54
C VAL A 69 -13.61 -5.73 -7.80
N LEU A 70 -13.67 -6.93 -8.38
CA LEU A 70 -14.56 -7.20 -9.53
C LEU A 70 -16.04 -7.04 -9.17
N THR A 71 -16.44 -7.45 -7.97
CA THR A 71 -17.81 -7.27 -7.47
C THR A 71 -18.14 -5.78 -7.36
N LEU A 72 -17.23 -4.99 -6.80
CA LEU A 72 -17.40 -3.53 -6.70
C LEU A 72 -17.49 -2.87 -8.08
N ALA A 73 -16.68 -3.31 -9.05
CA ALA A 73 -16.66 -2.76 -10.40
C ALA A 73 -17.90 -3.07 -11.25
N LYS A 74 -18.48 -4.29 -11.09
CA LYS A 74 -19.44 -4.83 -12.05
C LYS A 74 -20.83 -5.07 -11.49
N ILE A 75 -20.98 -5.27 -10.18
CA ILE A 75 -22.21 -5.77 -9.55
C ILE A 75 -22.75 -4.79 -8.50
N ALA A 76 -21.87 -4.16 -7.73
CA ALA A 76 -22.26 -3.29 -6.64
C ALA A 76 -23.00 -2.04 -7.12
N PRO A 77 -23.94 -1.50 -6.31
CA PRO A 77 -24.53 -0.19 -6.55
C PRO A 77 -23.47 0.89 -6.72
N THR A 78 -23.74 1.81 -7.66
CA THR A 78 -22.83 2.91 -8.00
C THR A 78 -23.32 4.25 -7.44
N ASP A 79 -24.09 4.20 -6.37
CA ASP A 79 -24.70 5.36 -5.73
C ASP A 79 -23.90 5.96 -4.56
N GLY A 80 -22.75 5.34 -4.21
CA GLY A 80 -21.89 5.73 -3.08
C GLY A 80 -22.12 4.94 -1.79
N THR A 81 -23.06 3.97 -1.78
CA THR A 81 -23.31 3.12 -0.62
C THR A 81 -22.39 1.89 -0.53
N GLN A 82 -21.47 1.73 -1.48
CA GLN A 82 -20.52 0.62 -1.51
C GLN A 82 -19.07 1.14 -1.50
N ILE A 83 -18.34 0.81 -0.46
CA ILE A 83 -16.90 1.11 -0.32
C ILE A 83 -16.15 -0.22 -0.33
N GLY A 84 -15.03 -0.31 -1.04
CA GLY A 84 -14.16 -1.47 -1.06
C GLY A 84 -12.81 -1.18 -0.45
N THR A 85 -12.25 -2.15 0.30
CA THR A 85 -10.83 -2.22 0.65
C THR A 85 -10.27 -3.56 0.23
N PHE A 86 -9.05 -3.57 -0.25
CA PHE A 86 -8.45 -4.73 -0.92
C PHE A 86 -6.93 -4.80 -0.67
N ASN A 87 -6.34 -5.94 -0.98
CA ASN A 87 -4.88 -6.09 -0.94
C ASN A 87 -4.21 -5.19 -1.97
N ALA A 88 -3.44 -4.21 -1.50
CA ALA A 88 -2.75 -3.24 -2.34
C ALA A 88 -1.78 -3.86 -3.36
N GLY A 89 -1.32 -5.10 -3.13
CA GLY A 89 -0.51 -5.86 -4.10
C GLY A 89 -1.21 -6.04 -5.47
N LEU A 90 -2.55 -6.04 -5.51
CA LEU A 90 -3.31 -6.07 -6.76
C LEU A 90 -3.00 -4.88 -7.69
N LEU A 91 -2.50 -3.75 -7.18
CA LEU A 91 -2.03 -2.65 -8.03
C LEU A 91 -0.84 -3.11 -8.89
N ASN A 92 0.13 -3.78 -8.27
CA ASN A 92 1.28 -4.32 -9.00
C ASN A 92 0.86 -5.44 -9.96
N ASP A 93 -0.01 -6.36 -9.49
CA ASP A 93 -0.52 -7.45 -10.33
C ASP A 93 -1.26 -6.91 -11.56
N SER A 94 -2.09 -5.87 -11.40
CA SER A 94 -2.82 -5.25 -12.51
C SER A 94 -1.92 -4.61 -13.57
N MET A 95 -0.70 -4.24 -13.20
CA MET A 95 0.31 -3.71 -14.11
C MET A 95 1.16 -4.79 -14.76
N THR A 96 1.51 -5.82 -13.97
CA THR A 96 2.42 -6.88 -14.42
C THR A 96 1.72 -7.97 -15.20
N GLU A 97 0.48 -8.30 -14.85
CA GLU A 97 -0.32 -9.36 -15.49
C GLU A 97 -1.25 -8.84 -16.58
N GLY A 98 -1.38 -7.52 -16.72
CA GLY A 98 -2.18 -6.87 -17.76
C GLY A 98 -3.64 -7.31 -17.72
N ASP A 99 -4.17 -7.78 -18.86
CA ASP A 99 -5.58 -8.17 -19.01
C ASP A 99 -5.99 -9.42 -18.18
N GLN A 100 -5.04 -10.15 -17.60
CA GLN A 100 -5.37 -11.34 -16.78
C GLN A 100 -6.09 -10.96 -15.50
N THR A 101 -5.76 -9.83 -14.88
CA THR A 101 -6.49 -9.33 -13.69
C THR A 101 -7.86 -8.81 -14.03
N ARG A 102 -8.12 -8.38 -15.28
CA ARG A 102 -9.38 -7.77 -15.76
C ARG A 102 -9.84 -6.57 -14.93
N VAL A 103 -8.93 -5.94 -14.19
CA VAL A 103 -9.17 -4.77 -13.34
C VAL A 103 -8.23 -3.65 -13.72
N LYS A 104 -8.81 -2.49 -13.99
CA LYS A 104 -8.06 -1.23 -14.12
C LYS A 104 -8.41 -0.35 -12.93
N PHE A 105 -7.47 -0.12 -12.04
CA PHE A 105 -7.70 0.70 -10.84
C PHE A 105 -7.94 2.18 -11.12
N SER A 106 -7.66 2.62 -12.35
CA SER A 106 -8.12 3.93 -12.87
C SER A 106 -9.64 4.03 -13.04
N GLN A 107 -10.38 2.89 -13.01
CA GLN A 107 -11.85 2.82 -13.06
C GLN A 107 -12.49 2.89 -11.67
N PHE A 108 -11.78 3.42 -10.70
CA PHE A 108 -12.31 3.64 -9.35
C PHE A 108 -12.01 5.05 -8.89
N SER A 109 -12.93 5.60 -8.10
CA SER A 109 -12.67 6.81 -7.32
C SER A 109 -12.04 6.43 -5.98
N TRP A 110 -10.87 6.93 -5.73
CA TRP A 110 -10.08 6.65 -4.52
C TRP A 110 -10.55 7.57 -3.39
N ILE A 111 -10.93 6.98 -2.28
CA ILE A 111 -11.37 7.71 -1.07
C ILE A 111 -10.17 8.07 -0.20
N GLY A 112 -9.18 7.21 -0.15
CA GLY A 112 -7.92 7.40 0.55
C GLY A 112 -7.24 6.09 0.89
N SER A 113 -6.10 6.17 1.58
CA SER A 113 -5.44 5.03 2.23
C SER A 113 -5.15 5.38 3.68
N MET A 114 -5.44 4.48 4.63
CA MET A 114 -5.26 4.77 6.07
C MET A 114 -3.80 4.74 6.50
N THR A 115 -2.93 4.09 5.74
CA THR A 115 -1.50 4.02 6.06
C THR A 115 -0.66 3.74 4.83
N ARG A 116 0.63 4.02 4.95
CA ARG A 116 1.70 3.59 4.06
C ARG A 116 2.43 2.41 4.68
N ASP A 117 3.03 1.57 3.84
CA ASP A 117 3.92 0.49 4.29
C ASP A 117 5.38 0.94 4.13
N LEU A 118 5.97 1.35 5.24
CA LEU A 118 7.39 1.72 5.27
C LEU A 118 8.23 0.46 5.12
N ARG A 119 8.89 0.30 3.99
CA ARG A 119 9.75 -0.84 3.70
C ARG A 119 11.21 -0.45 3.72
N VAL A 120 12.02 -1.32 4.29
CA VAL A 120 13.46 -1.19 4.39
C VAL A 120 14.17 -2.47 3.96
N CYS A 121 15.41 -2.32 3.53
CA CYS A 121 16.34 -3.43 3.40
C CYS A 121 17.42 -3.29 4.47
N VAL A 122 17.64 -4.35 5.21
CA VAL A 122 18.58 -4.40 6.34
C VAL A 122 19.61 -5.49 6.12
N ALA A 123 20.81 -5.30 6.67
CA ALA A 123 21.83 -6.33 6.74
C ALA A 123 22.33 -6.53 8.18
N SER A 124 22.69 -7.76 8.54
CA SER A 124 23.30 -8.09 9.82
C SER A 124 24.55 -7.24 10.09
N LYS A 125 24.80 -6.89 11.33
CA LYS A 125 26.08 -6.26 11.73
C LYS A 125 27.29 -7.17 11.49
N ALA A 126 27.10 -8.47 11.45
CA ALA A 126 28.17 -9.44 11.13
C ALA A 126 28.50 -9.48 9.63
N SER A 127 27.54 -9.11 8.74
CA SER A 127 27.77 -9.05 7.30
C SER A 127 28.86 -8.04 6.91
N SER A 128 29.46 -8.21 5.76
CA SER A 128 30.38 -7.23 5.13
C SER A 128 29.63 -6.01 4.59
N ILE A 129 28.31 -6.10 4.45
CA ILE A 129 27.44 -5.05 3.91
C ILE A 129 26.96 -4.15 5.06
N LYS A 130 27.52 -2.95 5.14
CA LYS A 130 27.19 -1.98 6.21
C LYS A 130 26.33 -0.83 5.70
N THR A 131 26.46 -0.49 4.42
CA THR A 131 25.82 0.65 3.78
C THR A 131 25.30 0.26 2.40
N TRP A 132 24.49 1.14 1.79
CA TRP A 132 24.15 1.03 0.37
C TRP A 132 25.40 0.99 -0.49
N ASP A 133 26.39 1.82 -0.21
CA ASP A 133 27.61 1.94 -1.03
C ASP A 133 28.44 0.64 -0.98
N ASP A 134 28.44 -0.08 0.14
CA ASP A 134 29.05 -1.42 0.20
C ASP A 134 28.35 -2.38 -0.77
N LEU A 135 27.00 -2.39 -0.77
CA LEU A 135 26.23 -3.22 -1.66
C LEU A 135 26.45 -2.81 -3.13
N ALA A 136 26.46 -1.51 -3.42
CA ALA A 136 26.68 -0.97 -4.76
C ALA A 136 28.12 -1.17 -5.28
N SER A 137 29.10 -1.36 -4.39
CA SER A 137 30.52 -1.56 -4.76
C SER A 137 30.85 -2.94 -5.32
N GLY A 138 29.90 -3.87 -5.38
CA GLY A 138 30.11 -5.21 -5.89
C GLY A 138 30.51 -6.24 -4.83
N LYS A 139 30.34 -5.95 -3.56
CA LYS A 139 30.53 -6.93 -2.47
C LYS A 139 29.45 -8.02 -2.57
N ASP A 140 29.86 -9.27 -2.56
CA ASP A 140 28.94 -10.40 -2.49
C ASP A 140 28.01 -10.29 -1.30
N ALA A 141 26.73 -10.50 -1.54
CA ALA A 141 25.69 -10.49 -0.53
C ALA A 141 24.63 -11.55 -0.81
N VAL A 142 24.11 -12.15 0.26
CA VAL A 142 23.03 -13.14 0.21
C VAL A 142 21.88 -12.64 1.04
N PHE A 143 20.74 -12.32 0.43
CA PHE A 143 19.56 -11.86 1.13
C PHE A 143 18.47 -12.93 1.13
N GLY A 144 17.85 -13.10 2.29
CA GLY A 144 16.75 -14.05 2.49
C GLY A 144 15.39 -13.43 2.21
N ALA A 145 14.47 -14.21 1.68
CA ALA A 145 13.09 -13.85 1.46
C ALA A 145 12.15 -15.04 1.69
N ALA A 146 10.88 -14.76 1.95
CA ALA A 146 9.85 -15.78 2.08
C ALA A 146 9.64 -16.53 0.74
N GLY A 147 8.49 -16.48 0.12
CA GLY A 147 8.28 -17.06 -1.22
C GLY A 147 8.84 -16.18 -2.34
N ALA A 148 9.04 -16.74 -3.53
CA ALA A 148 9.57 -16.06 -4.70
C ALA A 148 8.78 -14.78 -5.08
N ASN A 149 7.46 -14.78 -4.90
CA ASN A 149 6.59 -13.63 -5.17
C ASN A 149 6.24 -12.83 -3.90
N SER A 150 7.00 -13.02 -2.81
CA SER A 150 6.77 -12.29 -1.57
C SER A 150 7.23 -10.84 -1.67
N ASN A 151 6.69 -10.00 -0.82
CA ASN A 151 7.11 -8.60 -0.70
C ASN A 151 8.60 -8.46 -0.37
N SER A 152 9.18 -9.39 0.40
CA SER A 152 10.62 -9.42 0.68
C SER A 152 11.43 -9.75 -0.56
N ALA A 153 11.05 -10.77 -1.31
CA ALA A 153 11.71 -11.12 -2.58
C ALA A 153 11.63 -9.97 -3.59
N ASN A 154 10.45 -9.36 -3.75
CA ASN A 154 10.26 -8.22 -4.65
C ASN A 154 11.14 -7.02 -4.26
N GLY A 155 11.30 -6.73 -2.96
CA GLY A 155 12.20 -5.67 -2.49
C GLY A 155 13.66 -5.94 -2.85
N ILE A 156 14.14 -7.18 -2.63
CA ILE A 156 15.51 -7.58 -2.97
C ILE A 156 15.72 -7.58 -4.49
N ALA A 157 14.77 -8.13 -5.26
CA ALA A 157 14.81 -8.14 -6.71
C ALA A 157 14.83 -6.72 -7.30
N THR A 158 14.08 -5.79 -6.67
CA THR A 158 14.14 -4.37 -7.04
C THR A 158 15.55 -3.81 -6.91
N LEU A 159 16.24 -4.04 -5.79
CA LEU A 159 17.62 -3.59 -5.64
C LEU A 159 18.53 -4.25 -6.67
N ARG A 160 18.48 -5.59 -6.78
CA ARG A 160 19.33 -6.35 -7.68
C ARG A 160 19.16 -5.93 -9.14
N ASN A 161 17.94 -5.92 -9.63
CA ASN A 161 17.67 -5.78 -11.06
C ASN A 161 17.66 -4.30 -11.51
N LEU A 162 17.20 -3.37 -10.68
CA LEU A 162 17.18 -1.94 -11.03
C LEU A 162 18.59 -1.32 -11.05
N PHE A 163 19.48 -1.81 -10.19
CA PHE A 163 20.84 -1.27 -10.05
C PHE A 163 21.94 -2.22 -10.58
N ASN A 164 21.55 -3.33 -11.23
CA ASN A 164 22.47 -4.32 -11.81
C ASN A 164 23.45 -4.92 -10.77
N LEU A 165 22.92 -5.29 -9.60
CA LEU A 165 23.70 -5.87 -8.52
C LEU A 165 23.73 -7.41 -8.63
N ASP A 166 24.41 -7.96 -9.64
CA ASP A 166 24.44 -9.41 -9.92
C ASP A 166 25.07 -10.23 -8.79
N HIS A 167 25.87 -9.59 -7.94
CA HIS A 167 26.49 -10.17 -6.73
C HIS A 167 25.50 -10.26 -5.55
N LEU A 168 24.31 -9.62 -5.63
CA LEU A 168 23.24 -9.77 -4.64
C LEU A 168 22.41 -11.02 -4.96
N LYS A 169 22.66 -12.10 -4.23
CA LYS A 169 21.90 -13.35 -4.35
C LYS A 169 20.65 -13.33 -3.50
N ILE A 170 19.58 -13.92 -4.00
CA ILE A 170 18.30 -14.05 -3.30
C ILE A 170 18.07 -15.52 -2.94
N ILE A 171 17.89 -15.82 -1.65
CA ILE A 171 17.43 -17.13 -1.18
C ILE A 171 15.97 -16.99 -0.79
N THR A 172 15.10 -17.75 -1.45
CA THR A 172 13.66 -17.81 -1.17
C THR A 172 13.29 -19.16 -0.55
N GLY A 173 12.07 -19.25 0.02
CA GLY A 173 11.55 -20.49 0.58
C GLY A 173 11.43 -20.49 2.09
N TYR A 174 11.77 -19.39 2.77
CA TYR A 174 11.41 -19.24 4.17
C TYR A 174 9.89 -19.18 4.31
N PRO A 175 9.29 -19.82 5.35
CA PRO A 175 7.84 -19.80 5.56
C PRO A 175 7.24 -18.40 5.69
N GLY A 176 8.01 -17.44 6.26
CA GLY A 176 7.59 -16.07 6.45
C GLY A 176 8.74 -15.14 6.80
N ILE A 177 8.40 -13.88 7.08
CA ILE A 177 9.41 -12.88 7.46
C ILE A 177 10.04 -13.18 8.83
N THR A 178 9.32 -13.82 9.73
CA THR A 178 9.85 -14.21 11.06
C THR A 178 11.01 -15.19 10.91
N GLU A 179 10.84 -16.21 10.07
CA GLU A 179 11.88 -17.21 9.80
C GLU A 179 13.05 -16.60 9.02
N THR A 180 12.76 -15.66 8.10
CA THR A 180 13.80 -14.91 7.40
C THR A 180 14.61 -14.05 8.38
N ASN A 181 13.96 -13.37 9.33
CA ASN A 181 14.64 -12.60 10.37
C ASN A 181 15.54 -13.50 11.24
N LEU A 182 15.07 -14.69 11.62
CA LEU A 182 15.90 -15.65 12.34
C LEU A 182 17.14 -16.09 11.55
N ALA A 183 17.01 -16.27 10.25
CA ALA A 183 18.14 -16.58 9.36
C ALA A 183 19.17 -15.43 9.31
N VAL A 184 18.71 -14.18 9.31
CA VAL A 184 19.59 -13.01 9.43
C VAL A 184 20.30 -12.97 10.78
N GLU A 185 19.59 -13.25 11.90
CA GLU A 185 20.19 -13.29 13.24
C GLU A 185 21.26 -14.39 13.37
N ARG A 186 21.06 -15.52 12.70
CA ARG A 186 22.01 -16.66 12.69
C ARG A 186 23.12 -16.49 11.67
N ASN A 187 23.12 -15.40 10.92
CA ASN A 187 24.04 -15.15 9.81
C ASN A 187 24.01 -16.24 8.71
N GLU A 188 22.86 -16.90 8.53
CA GLU A 188 22.62 -17.82 7.40
C GLU A 188 22.46 -17.04 6.08
N VAL A 189 21.95 -15.81 6.19
CA VAL A 189 21.88 -14.81 5.12
C VAL A 189 22.39 -13.46 5.65
N ASP A 190 22.90 -12.62 4.77
CA ASP A 190 23.44 -11.30 5.14
C ASP A 190 22.35 -10.31 5.53
N GLY A 191 21.15 -10.41 4.92
CA GLY A 191 20.08 -9.44 5.13
C GLY A 191 18.74 -9.87 4.55
N THR A 192 17.79 -8.93 4.61
CA THR A 192 16.45 -9.08 4.04
C THR A 192 15.84 -7.71 3.73
N CYS A 193 14.75 -7.69 2.94
CA CYS A 193 13.89 -6.52 2.77
C CYS A 193 12.51 -6.83 3.39
N ALA A 194 11.98 -5.91 4.19
CA ALA A 194 10.70 -6.12 4.88
C ALA A 194 9.98 -4.79 5.17
N SER A 195 8.70 -4.89 5.54
CA SER A 195 8.00 -3.81 6.22
C SER A 195 8.71 -3.47 7.54
N TRP A 196 8.83 -2.18 7.85
CA TRP A 196 9.50 -1.71 9.08
C TRP A 196 8.90 -2.35 10.34
N ILE A 197 7.57 -2.45 10.38
CA ILE A 197 6.87 -3.07 11.51
C ILE A 197 7.13 -4.59 11.67
N ALA A 198 7.71 -5.23 10.66
CA ALA A 198 8.08 -6.63 10.69
C ALA A 198 9.58 -6.84 11.02
N ILE A 199 10.35 -5.76 11.10
CA ILE A 199 11.71 -5.76 11.63
C ILE A 199 11.62 -5.82 13.16
N PRO A 200 12.34 -6.73 13.85
CA PRO A 200 12.31 -6.79 15.31
C PRO A 200 12.74 -5.47 15.96
N ASP A 201 11.95 -4.97 16.90
CA ASP A 201 12.12 -3.65 17.54
C ASP A 201 13.54 -3.42 18.12
N GLY A 202 14.17 -4.49 18.63
CA GLY A 202 15.51 -4.41 19.18
C GLY A 202 16.64 -4.33 18.15
N TRP A 203 16.40 -4.66 16.90
CA TRP A 203 17.50 -4.82 15.93
C TRP A 203 18.27 -3.52 15.66
N VAL A 204 17.58 -2.41 15.49
CA VAL A 204 18.20 -1.11 15.26
C VAL A 204 18.70 -0.51 16.58
N ARG A 205 17.86 -0.52 17.62
CA ARG A 205 18.20 0.01 18.95
C ARG A 205 19.44 -0.67 19.53
N ASP A 206 19.51 -2.00 19.43
CA ASP A 206 20.61 -2.80 19.99
C ASP A 206 21.76 -2.99 19.00
N ASN A 207 21.72 -2.21 17.87
CA ASN A 207 22.78 -2.18 16.85
C ASN A 207 23.10 -3.55 16.22
N LYS A 208 22.10 -4.41 16.04
CA LYS A 208 22.24 -5.75 15.45
C LYS A 208 22.23 -5.75 13.92
N VAL A 209 21.62 -4.73 13.31
CA VAL A 209 21.55 -4.59 11.85
C VAL A 209 21.93 -3.18 11.40
N ASN A 210 22.29 -3.08 10.13
CA ASN A 210 22.39 -1.84 9.39
C ASN A 210 21.15 -1.69 8.52
N VAL A 211 20.48 -0.53 8.56
CA VAL A 211 19.41 -0.20 7.60
C VAL A 211 20.08 0.42 6.38
N LEU A 212 20.05 -0.28 5.26
CA LEU A 212 20.78 0.08 4.04
C LEU A 212 20.00 1.05 3.17
N VAL A 213 18.74 0.68 2.90
CA VAL A 213 17.86 1.38 1.94
C VAL A 213 16.43 1.42 2.47
N ARG A 214 15.78 2.56 2.28
CA ARG A 214 14.33 2.70 2.40
C ARG A 214 13.70 2.54 1.02
N LEU A 215 12.71 1.68 0.92
CA LEU A 215 11.90 1.50 -0.30
C LEU A 215 10.63 2.37 -0.27
N SER A 216 10.60 3.36 0.62
CA SER A 216 9.49 4.32 0.80
C SER A 216 10.06 5.73 0.93
N PRO A 217 9.41 6.76 0.33
CA PRO A 217 9.86 8.16 0.47
C PRO A 217 9.71 8.66 1.91
N ASN A 218 8.70 8.16 2.63
CA ASN A 218 8.48 8.52 4.03
C ASN A 218 9.46 7.79 4.96
N THR A 219 9.63 8.33 6.15
CA THR A 219 10.49 7.76 7.18
C THR A 219 9.89 7.96 8.56
N LEU A 220 10.35 7.20 9.53
CA LEU A 220 10.07 7.35 10.95
C LEU A 220 11.37 7.76 11.66
N LEU A 221 11.25 8.36 12.85
CA LEU A 221 12.40 8.79 13.65
C LEU A 221 13.34 7.63 14.02
N GLU A 222 12.79 6.43 14.15
CA GLU A 222 13.53 5.20 14.48
C GLU A 222 14.37 4.67 13.31
N ILE A 223 14.06 5.09 12.07
CA ILE A 223 14.84 4.69 10.89
C ILE A 223 16.08 5.60 10.79
N PRO A 224 17.29 5.03 10.84
CA PRO A 224 18.51 5.83 10.78
C PRO A 224 18.56 6.72 9.52
N SER A 225 18.99 7.97 9.67
CA SER A 225 19.14 8.90 8.55
C SER A 225 20.16 8.45 7.49
N SER A 226 21.04 7.51 7.85
CA SER A 226 21.97 6.85 6.91
C SER A 226 21.26 5.89 5.93
N ALA A 227 20.03 5.49 6.21
CA ALA A 227 19.22 4.67 5.29
C ALA A 227 18.76 5.51 4.10
N ARG A 228 19.40 5.32 2.94
CA ARG A 228 19.10 6.10 1.74
C ARG A 228 17.72 5.73 1.17
N TYR A 229 17.01 6.72 0.65
CA TYR A 229 15.78 6.45 -0.09
C TYR A 229 16.11 5.95 -1.52
N ILE A 230 15.48 4.86 -1.96
CA ILE A 230 15.72 4.26 -3.28
C ILE A 230 15.47 5.24 -4.44
N GLY A 231 14.52 6.16 -4.29
CA GLY A 231 14.24 7.21 -5.28
C GLY A 231 15.35 8.25 -5.40
N ASP A 232 16.12 8.48 -4.33
CA ASP A 232 17.31 9.36 -4.36
C ASP A 232 18.52 8.65 -4.96
N ILE A 233 18.55 7.31 -4.88
CA ILE A 233 19.58 6.46 -5.49
C ILE A 233 19.34 6.34 -7.00
N ALA A 234 18.09 6.38 -7.44
CA ALA A 234 17.72 6.33 -8.85
C ALA A 234 18.24 7.56 -9.60
N ASP A 235 19.27 7.38 -10.39
CA ASP A 235 20.10 8.42 -11.04
C ASP A 235 19.52 8.94 -12.37
N THR A 236 18.48 8.28 -12.91
CA THR A 236 17.84 8.67 -14.17
C THR A 236 16.33 8.83 -14.01
N PRO A 237 15.68 9.70 -14.83
CA PRO A 237 14.21 9.81 -14.84
C PRO A 237 13.53 8.44 -15.03
N ALA A 238 14.04 7.61 -15.93
CA ALA A 238 13.47 6.28 -16.19
C ALA A 238 13.53 5.36 -14.95
N LYS A 239 14.64 5.37 -14.18
CA LYS A 239 14.73 4.62 -12.93
C LYS A 239 13.77 5.18 -11.87
N LYS A 240 13.58 6.51 -11.80
CA LYS A 240 12.62 7.14 -10.88
C LYS A 240 11.18 6.72 -11.19
N ASP A 241 10.79 6.73 -12.45
CA ASP A 241 9.46 6.27 -12.87
C ASP A 241 9.22 4.80 -12.51
N ILE A 242 10.25 3.96 -12.64
CA ILE A 242 10.20 2.56 -12.24
C ILE A 242 10.06 2.44 -10.71
N VAL A 243 10.83 3.20 -9.94
CA VAL A 243 10.73 3.22 -8.47
C VAL A 243 9.32 3.64 -8.04
N ASP A 244 8.79 4.72 -8.59
CA ASP A 244 7.44 5.22 -8.27
C ASP A 244 6.37 4.15 -8.52
N ALA A 245 6.52 3.38 -9.60
CA ALA A 245 5.63 2.27 -9.89
C ALA A 245 5.75 1.14 -8.85
N LEU A 246 6.97 0.72 -8.55
CA LEU A 246 7.25 -0.39 -7.63
C LEU A 246 6.78 -0.10 -6.20
N ILE A 247 6.88 1.16 -5.75
CA ILE A 247 6.49 1.57 -4.40
C ILE A 247 5.00 1.94 -4.27
N SER A 248 4.28 2.08 -5.38
CA SER A 248 2.87 2.56 -5.38
C SER A 248 1.96 1.74 -4.46
N SER A 249 2.11 0.41 -4.45
CA SER A 249 1.35 -0.46 -3.56
C SER A 249 1.70 -0.27 -2.07
N SER A 250 2.92 0.18 -1.78
CA SER A 250 3.34 0.51 -0.41
C SER A 250 2.81 1.87 0.03
N GLU A 251 2.74 2.84 -0.87
CA GLU A 251 2.15 4.16 -0.60
C GLU A 251 0.63 4.06 -0.33
N LEU A 252 -0.04 3.08 -0.89
CA LEU A 252 -1.48 2.86 -0.73
C LEU A 252 -1.75 1.53 0.01
N ALA A 253 -1.11 1.32 1.16
CA ALA A 253 -1.09 0.02 1.82
C ALA A 253 -2.44 -0.43 2.40
N ARG A 254 -3.35 0.51 2.71
CA ARG A 254 -4.72 0.23 3.18
C ARG A 254 -5.72 1.10 2.44
N PRO A 255 -5.95 0.83 1.14
CA PRO A 255 -6.76 1.67 0.27
C PRO A 255 -8.26 1.47 0.48
N PHE A 256 -9.01 2.55 0.22
CA PHE A 256 -10.47 2.55 0.15
C PHE A 256 -10.92 3.18 -1.15
N ILE A 257 -11.78 2.49 -1.87
CA ILE A 257 -12.26 2.87 -3.20
C ILE A 257 -13.79 2.74 -3.31
N VAL A 258 -14.34 3.47 -4.25
CA VAL A 258 -15.71 3.31 -4.75
C VAL A 258 -15.69 3.21 -6.28
N SER A 259 -16.78 2.77 -6.91
CA SER A 259 -16.89 2.80 -8.38
C SER A 259 -16.70 4.24 -8.92
N ASP A 260 -16.06 4.39 -10.07
CA ASP A 260 -15.94 5.65 -10.80
C ASP A 260 -17.29 6.23 -11.27
N LYS A 261 -18.34 5.39 -11.26
CA LYS A 261 -19.71 5.78 -11.60
C LYS A 261 -20.46 6.44 -10.44
N VAL A 262 -19.88 6.50 -9.25
CA VAL A 262 -20.47 7.22 -8.12
C VAL A 262 -20.46 8.73 -8.43
N PRO A 263 -21.58 9.44 -8.18
CA PRO A 263 -21.63 10.90 -8.41
C PRO A 263 -20.47 11.65 -7.76
N PRO A 264 -19.82 12.59 -8.46
CA PRO A 264 -18.65 13.31 -7.96
C PRO A 264 -18.88 14.01 -6.61
N SER A 265 -20.08 14.54 -6.36
CA SER A 265 -20.49 15.14 -5.08
C SER A 265 -20.37 14.15 -3.92
N ARG A 266 -20.82 12.91 -4.11
CA ARG A 266 -20.76 11.86 -3.11
C ARG A 266 -19.34 11.35 -2.90
N VAL A 267 -18.53 11.26 -3.98
CA VAL A 267 -17.09 10.98 -3.86
C VAL A 267 -16.41 12.06 -3.03
N ALA A 268 -16.70 13.33 -3.29
CA ALA A 268 -16.13 14.45 -2.52
C ALA A 268 -16.54 14.37 -1.04
N MET A 269 -17.81 14.04 -0.74
CA MET A 269 -18.32 13.86 0.61
C MET A 269 -17.61 12.72 1.35
N LEU A 270 -17.44 11.56 0.69
CA LEU A 270 -16.72 10.42 1.26
C LEU A 270 -15.23 10.72 1.50
N ARG A 271 -14.57 11.42 0.57
CA ARG A 271 -13.18 11.89 0.73
C ARG A 271 -13.03 12.84 1.91
N LYS A 272 -13.93 13.81 2.03
CA LYS A 272 -13.96 14.74 3.17
C LYS A 272 -14.13 13.98 4.49
N ALA A 273 -15.12 13.10 4.57
CA ALA A 273 -15.39 12.29 5.75
C ALA A 273 -14.17 11.41 6.11
N PHE A 274 -13.50 10.81 5.13
CA PHE A 274 -12.28 10.05 5.34
C PHE A 274 -11.17 10.92 5.95
N THR A 275 -10.90 12.08 5.37
CA THR A 275 -9.85 13.00 5.85
C THR A 275 -10.14 13.47 7.27
N GLU A 276 -11.39 13.82 7.59
CA GLU A 276 -11.82 14.23 8.92
C GLU A 276 -11.69 13.06 9.92
N THR A 277 -12.05 11.84 9.52
CA THR A 277 -11.85 10.64 10.34
C THR A 277 -10.38 10.42 10.68
N MET A 278 -9.46 10.60 9.73
CA MET A 278 -8.02 10.42 9.96
C MET A 278 -7.44 11.42 10.97
N ALA A 279 -8.10 12.55 11.19
CA ALA A 279 -7.73 13.58 12.18
C ALA A 279 -8.55 13.49 13.49
N ASP A 280 -9.53 12.60 13.57
CA ASP A 280 -10.42 12.46 14.74
C ASP A 280 -9.67 11.83 15.92
N ALA A 281 -9.70 12.50 17.07
CA ALA A 281 -8.98 12.06 18.27
C ALA A 281 -9.45 10.70 18.81
N GLU A 282 -10.75 10.38 18.72
CA GLU A 282 -11.29 9.10 19.18
C GLU A 282 -10.87 7.97 18.22
N PHE A 283 -10.87 8.25 16.93
CA PHE A 283 -10.36 7.32 15.91
C PHE A 283 -8.87 7.01 16.15
N LEU A 284 -8.03 8.04 16.35
CA LEU A 284 -6.61 7.86 16.61
C LEU A 284 -6.34 7.10 17.91
N ALA A 285 -7.13 7.36 18.96
CA ALA A 285 -7.04 6.62 20.22
C ALA A 285 -7.44 5.14 20.06
N ASP A 286 -8.48 4.85 19.26
CA ASP A 286 -8.89 3.47 18.96
C ASP A 286 -7.87 2.73 18.09
N ALA A 287 -7.29 3.43 17.10
CA ALA A 287 -6.17 2.92 16.30
C ALA A 287 -4.97 2.54 17.18
N ALA A 288 -4.57 3.43 18.09
CA ALA A 288 -3.44 3.18 19.01
C ALA A 288 -3.70 1.99 19.94
N LYS A 289 -4.92 1.85 20.51
CA LYS A 289 -5.31 0.67 21.31
C LYS A 289 -5.20 -0.63 20.51
N SER A 290 -5.53 -0.56 19.21
CA SER A 290 -5.47 -1.69 18.30
C SER A 290 -4.07 -1.90 17.68
N ARG A 291 -3.08 -1.06 18.02
CA ARG A 291 -1.72 -1.03 17.46
C ARG A 291 -1.72 -0.91 15.95
N LEU A 292 -2.66 -0.14 15.39
CA LEU A 292 -2.75 0.13 13.97
C LEU A 292 -2.08 1.47 13.67
N LEU A 293 -1.08 1.46 12.80
CA LEU A 293 -0.39 2.67 12.35
C LEU A 293 -1.29 3.48 11.41
N ILE A 294 -1.46 4.76 11.70
CA ILE A 294 -2.17 5.71 10.86
C ILE A 294 -1.16 6.70 10.27
N ASP A 295 -0.99 6.62 8.96
CA ASP A 295 -0.17 7.50 8.12
C ASP A 295 -0.90 7.70 6.79
N PRO A 296 -1.95 8.56 6.77
CA PRO A 296 -2.94 8.56 5.71
C PRO A 296 -2.44 9.21 4.41
N VAL A 297 -3.01 8.72 3.31
CA VAL A 297 -2.99 9.37 2.00
C VAL A 297 -4.42 9.75 1.66
N ASP A 298 -4.67 11.03 1.41
CA ASP A 298 -6.00 11.50 1.02
C ASP A 298 -6.43 10.96 -0.36
N GLY A 299 -7.75 11.03 -0.64
CA GLY A 299 -8.30 10.47 -1.86
C GLY A 299 -7.80 11.12 -3.14
N GLY A 300 -7.49 12.42 -3.11
CA GLY A 300 -6.93 13.13 -4.26
C GLY A 300 -5.50 12.71 -4.56
N ALA A 301 -4.67 12.59 -3.53
CA ALA A 301 -3.30 12.11 -3.66
C ALA A 301 -3.28 10.63 -4.09
N ALA A 302 -4.12 9.78 -3.50
CA ALA A 302 -4.26 8.37 -3.90
C ALA A 302 -4.68 8.22 -5.37
N GLN A 303 -5.64 9.03 -5.83
CA GLN A 303 -6.07 9.06 -7.23
C GLN A 303 -4.91 9.40 -8.17
N LYS A 304 -4.11 10.44 -7.85
CA LYS A 304 -2.96 10.86 -8.65
C LYS A 304 -1.86 9.79 -8.73
N ILE A 305 -1.60 9.08 -7.64
CA ILE A 305 -0.64 7.95 -7.63
C ILE A 305 -1.08 6.91 -8.66
N VAL A 306 -2.35 6.54 -8.64
CA VAL A 306 -2.89 5.53 -9.56
C VAL A 306 -2.96 6.02 -11.00
N GLU A 307 -3.37 7.27 -11.24
CA GLU A 307 -3.36 7.87 -12.58
C GLU A 307 -1.95 7.88 -13.17
N LYS A 308 -0.95 8.30 -12.40
CA LYS A 308 0.46 8.24 -12.83
C LYS A 308 0.90 6.82 -13.16
N LEU A 309 0.46 5.84 -12.37
CA LEU A 309 0.75 4.43 -12.57
C LEU A 309 0.24 3.92 -13.92
N TYR A 310 -1.01 4.26 -14.27
CA TYR A 310 -1.63 3.83 -15.53
C TYR A 310 -1.26 4.71 -16.75
N ALA A 311 -0.71 5.90 -16.52
CA ALA A 311 -0.16 6.76 -17.57
C ALA A 311 1.28 6.37 -17.97
N MET A 312 1.86 5.39 -17.29
CA MET A 312 3.22 4.92 -17.55
C MET A 312 3.37 4.38 -18.98
N PRO A 313 4.46 4.74 -19.69
CA PRO A 313 4.74 4.17 -21.01
C PRO A 313 4.82 2.64 -20.96
N PRO A 314 4.31 1.92 -21.99
CA PRO A 314 4.36 0.46 -22.05
C PRO A 314 5.77 -0.11 -21.82
N GLU A 315 6.80 0.54 -22.36
CA GLU A 315 8.20 0.17 -22.17
C GLU A 315 8.62 0.19 -20.70
N THR A 316 8.17 1.21 -19.95
CA THR A 316 8.44 1.32 -18.51
C THR A 316 7.70 0.22 -17.73
N ALA A 317 6.46 -0.08 -18.10
CA ALA A 317 5.69 -1.18 -17.50
C ALA A 317 6.34 -2.54 -17.73
N GLU A 318 6.93 -2.76 -18.90
CA GLU A 318 7.72 -3.99 -19.20
C GLU A 318 8.98 -4.06 -18.33
N LYS A 319 9.69 -2.97 -18.13
CA LYS A 319 10.86 -2.91 -17.24
C LYS A 319 10.47 -3.20 -15.79
N VAL A 320 9.34 -2.64 -15.31
CA VAL A 320 8.81 -2.96 -13.97
C VAL A 320 8.54 -4.46 -13.84
N ARG A 321 7.88 -5.06 -14.83
CA ARG A 321 7.64 -6.51 -14.86
C ARG A 321 8.95 -7.31 -14.86
N ALA A 322 9.93 -6.90 -15.65
CA ALA A 322 11.23 -7.58 -15.71
C ALA A 322 11.98 -7.50 -14.37
N ILE A 323 11.89 -6.36 -13.67
CA ILE A 323 12.54 -6.16 -12.37
C ILE A 323 11.92 -7.05 -11.28
N LEU A 324 10.61 -7.25 -11.31
CA LEU A 324 9.91 -8.10 -10.32
C LEU A 324 10.05 -9.62 -10.62
N LYS A 325 10.53 -10.01 -11.80
CA LYS A 325 10.84 -11.41 -12.09
C LYS A 325 12.11 -11.82 -11.32
N ASN A 326 11.94 -12.77 -10.42
CA ASN A 326 13.02 -13.41 -9.66
C ASN A 326 13.75 -14.48 -10.46
#